data_76dd826d865118ef387825ef0534810c
#
_entry.id   76dd826d865118ef387825ef0534810c
#
_cell.length_a   1.000
_cell.length_b   1.000
_cell.length_c   1.000
_cell.angle_alpha   90.00
_cell.angle_beta   90.00
_cell.angle_gamma   90.00
#
_symmetry.space_group_name_H-M   'P 1'
#
loop_
_entity.id
_entity.type
_entity.pdbx_description
1 polymer ?
#
loop_
_entity_poly.entity_id
_entity_poly.type
_entity_poly.pdbx_seq_one_letter_code
_entity_poly.pdbx_strand_id
1 'polypeptide(L)'
;LQPGDLLVANDSRVIPARLHGRKATGGAVEIFLLRQLDDSGRAWSCLVRGRGLYPGATVTLSEDLAAEIVAVPESGLRHVRFSAPVRPYLDELGETPLPPYITAYHGAPERYQTIYSRPEGSVAAPTAGLHFTPELLVNLRNRGVQFDTATLHVGLDTFKPVESAQVEEHVIHTEWATLSAATARRINDATLAGGRIVAVGTTAVRTLEWAATGAQGIDPYDTQACPWQRVAAFEGDVSLFIYPGYRFRAVDVLITNFHPVSYTHLRAHETVL
;
A
#
# COMPACT_ATOMS: atom_id res chain seq x y z
N LEU A 1 -9.45 -3.29 -22.63
CA LEU A 1 -9.77 -1.88 -22.43
C LEU A 1 -10.43 -1.31 -23.68
N GLN A 2 -11.36 -0.38 -23.47
CA GLN A 2 -12.13 0.26 -24.55
C GLN A 2 -12.23 1.77 -24.31
N PRO A 3 -12.54 2.59 -25.32
CA PRO A 3 -12.74 4.03 -25.14
C PRO A 3 -13.80 4.30 -24.07
N GLY A 4 -13.51 5.27 -23.18
CA GLY A 4 -14.38 5.61 -22.05
C GLY A 4 -14.03 4.89 -20.75
N ASP A 5 -13.24 3.81 -20.77
CA ASP A 5 -12.73 3.19 -19.54
C ASP A 5 -11.84 4.19 -18.76
N LEU A 6 -11.95 4.21 -17.43
CA LEU A 6 -11.06 4.94 -16.54
C LEU A 6 -10.22 3.97 -15.72
N LEU A 7 -8.91 3.96 -15.94
CA LEU A 7 -7.96 3.25 -15.10
C LEU A 7 -7.66 4.08 -13.86
N VAL A 8 -7.70 3.45 -12.68
CA VAL A 8 -7.28 4.07 -11.43
C VAL A 8 -6.20 3.19 -10.79
N ALA A 9 -5.02 3.79 -10.56
CA ALA A 9 -3.86 3.11 -10.03
C ALA A 9 -3.42 3.69 -8.68
N ASN A 10 -2.69 2.90 -7.88
CA ASN A 10 -2.08 3.39 -6.65
C ASN A 10 -0.77 4.11 -6.97
N ASP A 11 -0.68 5.40 -6.66
CA ASP A 11 0.50 6.25 -6.90
C ASP A 11 1.44 6.37 -5.69
N SER A 12 1.25 5.55 -4.67
CA SER A 12 2.11 5.54 -3.50
C SER A 12 3.56 5.22 -3.87
N ARG A 13 4.51 5.97 -3.29
CA ARG A 13 5.94 5.79 -3.48
C ARG A 13 6.53 5.04 -2.30
N VAL A 14 7.35 4.04 -2.59
CA VAL A 14 8.07 3.25 -1.58
C VAL A 14 9.18 4.08 -1.00
N ILE A 15 9.28 4.10 0.34
CA ILE A 15 10.39 4.70 1.06
C ILE A 15 11.46 3.64 1.37
N PRO A 16 12.75 4.02 1.50
CA PRO A 16 13.81 3.12 1.97
C PRO A 16 13.62 2.82 3.46
N ALA A 17 12.63 1.99 3.79
CA ALA A 17 12.10 1.81 5.14
C ALA A 17 12.93 0.90 6.04
N ARG A 18 13.96 0.22 5.52
CA ARG A 18 14.80 -0.70 6.28
C ARG A 18 16.08 -0.03 6.71
N LEU A 19 16.27 0.11 8.01
CA LEU A 19 17.43 0.73 8.63
C LEU A 19 18.23 -0.30 9.42
N HIS A 20 19.55 -0.22 9.33
CA HIS A 20 20.49 -1.05 10.09
C HIS A 20 21.20 -0.23 11.14
N GLY A 21 21.29 -0.77 12.37
CA GLY A 21 21.94 -0.11 13.49
C GLY A 21 22.60 -1.08 14.45
N ARG A 22 23.20 -0.53 15.49
CA ARG A 22 23.86 -1.29 16.54
C ARG A 22 23.45 -0.81 17.93
N LYS A 23 23.30 -1.75 18.84
CA LYS A 23 23.19 -1.43 20.27
C LYS A 23 24.54 -1.03 20.86
N ALA A 24 24.54 -0.36 22.01
CA ALA A 24 25.76 -0.05 22.77
C ALA A 24 26.60 -1.32 23.07
N THR A 25 25.96 -2.49 23.18
CA THR A 25 26.63 -3.79 23.35
C THR A 25 27.22 -4.39 22.07
N GLY A 26 27.17 -3.67 20.94
CA GLY A 26 27.66 -4.10 19.61
C GLY A 26 26.70 -4.98 18.83
N GLY A 27 25.58 -5.41 19.42
CA GLY A 27 24.60 -6.27 18.74
C GLY A 27 23.91 -5.56 17.57
N ALA A 28 23.85 -6.23 16.40
CA ALA A 28 23.17 -5.70 15.23
C ALA A 28 21.64 -5.66 15.44
N VAL A 29 21.01 -4.62 14.90
CA VAL A 29 19.56 -4.39 14.93
C VAL A 29 19.11 -3.95 13.55
N GLU A 30 17.99 -4.50 13.09
CA GLU A 30 17.25 -4.03 11.91
C GLU A 30 15.97 -3.34 12.40
N ILE A 31 15.75 -2.11 11.97
CA ILE A 31 14.51 -1.36 12.21
C ILE A 31 13.81 -1.19 10.87
N PHE A 32 12.59 -1.66 10.78
CA PHE A 32 11.76 -1.53 9.59
C PHE A 32 10.60 -0.58 9.90
N LEU A 33 10.61 0.58 9.25
CA LEU A 33 9.59 1.63 9.41
C LEU A 33 8.27 1.15 8.82
N LEU A 34 7.16 1.36 9.53
CA LEU A 34 5.83 1.02 9.07
C LEU A 34 4.93 2.25 8.92
N ARG A 35 4.73 2.95 10.04
CA ARG A 35 3.81 4.09 10.11
C ARG A 35 4.39 5.16 11.02
N GLN A 36 4.37 6.39 10.54
CA GLN A 36 4.66 7.56 11.35
C GLN A 36 3.54 7.78 12.37
N LEU A 37 3.87 8.04 13.63
CA LEU A 37 2.94 8.17 14.74
C LEU A 37 2.72 9.62 15.18
N ASP A 38 3.60 10.54 14.76
CA ASP A 38 3.51 11.96 15.12
C ASP A 38 3.92 12.87 13.95
N ASP A 39 3.52 14.13 14.03
CA ASP A 39 3.85 15.13 13.01
C ASP A 39 5.33 15.57 13.05
N SER A 40 6.05 15.28 14.14
CA SER A 40 7.49 15.58 14.25
C SER A 40 8.35 14.71 13.36
N GLY A 41 7.83 13.60 12.84
CA GLY A 41 8.56 12.60 12.07
C GLY A 41 9.56 11.77 12.87
N ARG A 42 9.50 11.87 14.20
CA ARG A 42 10.40 11.15 15.11
C ARG A 42 9.82 9.87 15.66
N ALA A 43 8.51 9.79 15.88
CA ALA A 43 7.86 8.62 16.41
C ALA A 43 7.28 7.75 15.28
N TRP A 44 7.66 6.47 15.30
CA TRP A 44 7.25 5.51 14.29
C TRP A 44 6.84 4.17 14.90
N SER A 45 5.84 3.55 14.30
CA SER A 45 5.58 2.13 14.46
C SER A 45 6.53 1.36 13.54
N CYS A 46 7.26 0.38 14.08
CA CYS A 46 8.31 -0.34 13.38
C CYS A 46 8.26 -1.83 13.69
N LEU A 47 8.67 -2.69 12.76
CA LEU A 47 9.19 -4.00 13.12
C LEU A 47 10.66 -3.87 13.44
N VAL A 48 11.09 -4.55 14.52
CA VAL A 48 12.48 -4.47 14.95
C VAL A 48 13.01 -5.88 15.18
N ARG A 49 14.09 -6.21 14.48
CA ARG A 49 14.82 -7.49 14.64
C ARG A 49 16.09 -7.28 15.44
N GLY A 50 16.28 -8.11 16.45
CA GLY A 50 17.44 -8.09 17.34
C GLY A 50 17.09 -8.67 18.70
N ARG A 51 18.08 -8.93 19.54
CA ARG A 51 17.89 -9.45 20.90
C ARG A 51 17.88 -8.32 21.92
N GLY A 52 17.03 -8.42 22.96
CA GLY A 52 17.02 -7.47 24.08
C GLY A 52 16.56 -6.06 23.66
N LEU A 53 15.48 -5.97 22.90
CA LEU A 53 14.89 -4.73 22.41
C LEU A 53 13.60 -4.43 23.18
N TYR A 54 13.79 -4.04 24.45
CA TYR A 54 12.72 -3.62 25.37
C TYR A 54 12.63 -2.10 25.44
N PRO A 55 11.56 -1.53 26.01
CA PRO A 55 11.46 -0.10 26.26
C PRO A 55 12.70 0.44 26.98
N GLY A 56 13.26 1.55 26.51
CA GLY A 56 14.51 2.14 26.96
C GLY A 56 15.77 1.63 26.22
N ALA A 57 15.67 0.58 25.39
CA ALA A 57 16.79 0.14 24.57
C ALA A 57 17.10 1.15 23.48
N THR A 58 18.37 1.50 23.31
CA THR A 58 18.86 2.44 22.30
C THR A 58 19.63 1.72 21.19
N VAL A 59 19.49 2.23 19.97
CA VAL A 59 20.14 1.75 18.76
C VAL A 59 20.77 2.93 18.04
N THR A 60 22.06 2.88 17.79
CA THR A 60 22.77 3.87 16.97
C THR A 60 22.65 3.47 15.50
N LEU A 61 22.19 4.38 14.66
CA LEU A 61 22.04 4.20 13.21
C LEU A 61 23.18 4.90 12.45
N SER A 62 23.53 6.12 12.87
CA SER A 62 24.68 6.89 12.39
C SER A 62 25.24 7.76 13.53
N GLU A 63 26.23 8.61 13.24
CA GLU A 63 26.76 9.58 14.22
C GLU A 63 25.66 10.56 14.67
N ASP A 64 24.73 10.93 13.77
CA ASP A 64 23.69 11.94 14.00
C ASP A 64 22.32 11.35 14.30
N LEU A 65 22.11 10.05 14.09
CA LEU A 65 20.81 9.41 14.24
C LEU A 65 20.84 8.20 15.17
N ALA A 66 20.08 8.30 16.24
CA ALA A 66 19.80 7.19 17.16
C ALA A 66 18.30 6.93 17.27
N ALA A 67 17.95 5.74 17.68
CA ALA A 67 16.58 5.29 17.91
C ALA A 67 16.43 4.70 19.32
N GLU A 68 15.32 4.97 19.97
CA GLU A 68 14.93 4.41 21.27
C GLU A 68 13.64 3.62 21.12
N ILE A 69 13.60 2.42 21.68
CA ILE A 69 12.36 1.64 21.79
C ILE A 69 11.54 2.24 22.93
N VAL A 70 10.40 2.83 22.63
CA VAL A 70 9.52 3.47 23.64
C VAL A 70 8.40 2.57 24.12
N ALA A 71 7.89 1.68 23.27
CA ALA A 71 6.84 0.75 23.64
C ALA A 71 6.87 -0.53 22.80
N VAL A 72 6.22 -1.56 23.33
CA VAL A 72 5.98 -2.86 22.68
C VAL A 72 4.48 -3.12 22.71
N PRO A 73 3.71 -2.56 21.74
CA PRO A 73 2.24 -2.69 21.77
C PRO A 73 1.80 -4.13 21.54
N GLU A 74 2.48 -4.88 20.67
CA GLU A 74 2.20 -6.29 20.38
C GLU A 74 3.44 -7.04 19.90
N SER A 75 3.33 -8.36 19.73
CA SER A 75 4.45 -9.20 19.29
C SER A 75 4.98 -8.76 17.93
N GLY A 76 6.29 -8.54 17.85
CA GLY A 76 6.99 -8.06 16.64
C GLY A 76 6.95 -6.55 16.44
N LEU A 77 5.92 -5.85 16.90
CA LEU A 77 5.76 -4.40 16.73
C LEU A 77 6.46 -3.63 17.85
N ARG A 78 7.06 -2.50 17.50
CA ARG A 78 7.71 -1.54 18.43
C ARG A 78 7.33 -0.13 18.07
N HIS A 79 7.06 0.68 19.08
CA HIS A 79 7.08 2.13 18.90
C HIS A 79 8.51 2.59 19.14
N VAL A 80 9.05 3.29 18.16
CA VAL A 80 10.43 3.75 18.12
C VAL A 80 10.43 5.27 18.04
N ARG A 81 11.26 5.92 18.87
CA ARG A 81 11.50 7.36 18.80
C ARG A 81 12.92 7.62 18.33
N PHE A 82 13.05 8.33 17.22
CA PHE A 82 14.33 8.76 16.69
C PHE A 82 14.79 10.06 17.33
N SER A 83 16.11 10.27 17.44
CA SER A 83 16.72 11.49 17.98
C SER A 83 16.43 12.72 17.10
N ALA A 84 16.20 12.52 15.80
CA ALA A 84 15.80 13.52 14.81
C ALA A 84 14.69 12.97 13.90
N PRO A 85 13.98 13.81 13.10
CA PRO A 85 13.10 13.33 12.05
C PRO A 85 13.84 12.36 11.13
N VAL A 86 13.31 11.13 10.94
CA VAL A 86 14.05 10.06 10.25
C VAL A 86 14.09 10.22 8.73
N ARG A 87 13.07 10.87 8.14
CA ARG A 87 12.94 10.97 6.68
C ARG A 87 14.18 11.52 5.96
N PRO A 88 14.85 12.60 6.41
CA PRO A 88 16.04 13.12 5.74
C PRO A 88 17.22 12.14 5.66
N TYR A 89 17.24 11.12 6.52
CA TYR A 89 18.32 10.13 6.58
C TYR A 89 18.03 8.89 5.74
N LEU A 90 16.80 8.73 5.22
CA LEU A 90 16.41 7.49 4.54
C LEU A 90 17.17 7.25 3.24
N ASP A 91 17.50 8.30 2.48
CA ASP A 91 18.24 8.16 1.23
C ASP A 91 19.66 7.63 1.43
N GLU A 92 20.26 7.92 2.60
CA GLU A 92 21.63 7.49 2.94
C GLU A 92 21.64 6.17 3.72
N LEU A 93 20.78 6.04 4.74
CA LEU A 93 20.81 4.94 5.70
C LEU A 93 19.79 3.84 5.41
N GLY A 94 18.81 4.14 4.57
CA GLY A 94 17.69 3.24 4.31
C GLY A 94 17.93 2.32 3.13
N GLU A 95 17.40 1.11 3.24
CA GLU A 95 17.29 0.18 2.13
C GLU A 95 15.84 0.06 1.68
N THR A 96 15.62 0.04 0.36
CA THR A 96 14.29 -0.21 -0.20
C THR A 96 13.85 -1.63 0.13
N PRO A 97 12.72 -1.80 0.83
CA PRO A 97 12.22 -3.13 1.15
C PRO A 97 11.71 -3.82 -0.13
N LEU A 98 12.16 -5.04 -0.33
CA LEU A 98 11.71 -5.89 -1.42
C LEU A 98 10.87 -7.04 -0.87
N PRO A 99 9.92 -7.58 -1.64
CA PRO A 99 9.18 -8.77 -1.27
C PRO A 99 10.11 -9.94 -0.93
N PRO A 100 9.76 -10.80 0.04
CA PRO A 100 10.65 -11.86 0.52
C PRO A 100 11.08 -12.88 -0.54
N TYR A 101 10.37 -12.99 -1.64
CA TYR A 101 10.72 -13.88 -2.77
C TYR A 101 11.79 -13.26 -3.71
N ILE A 102 12.15 -11.99 -3.53
CA ILE A 102 13.25 -11.33 -4.24
C ILE A 102 14.47 -11.36 -3.32
N THR A 103 15.31 -12.38 -3.45
CA THR A 103 16.46 -12.61 -2.55
C THR A 103 17.74 -11.93 -2.99
N ALA A 104 17.85 -11.56 -4.27
CA ALA A 104 19.02 -10.87 -4.82
C ALA A 104 18.57 -9.88 -5.89
N TYR A 105 18.55 -8.60 -5.54
CA TYR A 105 18.24 -7.52 -6.46
C TYR A 105 19.43 -6.56 -6.52
N HIS A 106 20.05 -6.48 -7.70
CA HIS A 106 21.18 -5.60 -7.96
C HIS A 106 20.81 -4.41 -8.88
N GLY A 107 19.53 -4.16 -9.08
CA GLY A 107 19.04 -3.06 -9.89
C GLY A 107 18.91 -1.75 -9.11
N ALA A 108 18.74 -0.63 -9.83
CA ALA A 108 18.45 0.65 -9.21
C ALA A 108 17.12 0.59 -8.42
N PRO A 109 17.05 1.15 -7.20
CA PRO A 109 15.82 1.16 -6.37
C PRO A 109 14.62 1.75 -7.11
N GLU A 110 14.84 2.69 -8.01
CA GLU A 110 13.80 3.33 -8.82
C GLU A 110 13.04 2.35 -9.72
N ARG A 111 13.61 1.21 -10.07
CA ARG A 111 12.91 0.14 -10.83
C ARG A 111 11.82 -0.56 -10.01
N TYR A 112 11.81 -0.38 -8.69
CA TYR A 112 10.74 -0.86 -7.81
C TYR A 112 9.75 0.25 -7.48
N GLN A 113 9.65 1.26 -8.33
CA GLN A 113 8.66 2.33 -8.28
C GLN A 113 7.80 2.33 -9.55
N THR A 114 6.53 2.71 -9.42
CA THR A 114 5.71 2.99 -10.62
C THR A 114 6.12 4.32 -11.23
N ILE A 115 5.99 4.47 -12.55
CA ILE A 115 6.34 5.72 -13.26
C ILE A 115 5.51 6.94 -12.84
N TYR A 116 4.41 6.71 -12.14
CA TYR A 116 3.50 7.74 -11.63
C TYR A 116 3.53 7.85 -10.09
N SER A 117 4.45 7.16 -9.40
CA SER A 117 4.57 7.24 -7.94
C SER A 117 4.96 8.65 -7.50
N ARG A 118 4.27 9.17 -6.47
CA ARG A 118 4.50 10.52 -5.92
C ARG A 118 4.43 10.57 -4.40
N PRO A 119 3.28 10.30 -3.72
CA PRO A 119 3.20 10.40 -2.28
C PRO A 119 4.05 9.32 -1.60
N GLU A 120 5.04 9.75 -0.81
CA GLU A 120 5.92 8.85 -0.06
C GLU A 120 5.23 8.33 1.20
N GLY A 121 5.46 7.06 1.54
CA GLY A 121 4.94 6.46 2.77
C GLY A 121 4.69 4.96 2.69
N SER A 122 4.78 4.38 1.51
CA SER A 122 4.60 2.93 1.30
C SER A 122 5.86 2.15 1.63
N VAL A 123 5.72 0.94 2.15
CA VAL A 123 6.82 -0.01 2.34
C VAL A 123 6.85 -1.11 1.28
N ALA A 124 5.88 -1.10 0.36
CA ALA A 124 5.86 -2.01 -0.79
C ALA A 124 5.28 -1.31 -2.02
N ALA A 125 5.80 -1.63 -3.19
CA ALA A 125 5.30 -1.08 -4.45
C ALA A 125 3.95 -1.71 -4.85
N PRO A 126 3.04 -0.96 -5.47
CA PRO A 126 1.85 -1.50 -6.11
C PRO A 126 2.24 -2.23 -7.41
N THR A 127 2.66 -3.50 -7.28
CA THR A 127 3.39 -4.25 -8.31
C THR A 127 2.66 -4.39 -9.65
N ALA A 128 1.32 -4.38 -9.67
CA ALA A 128 0.56 -4.36 -10.91
C ALA A 128 0.86 -3.11 -11.76
N GLY A 129 1.18 -2.00 -11.10
CA GLY A 129 1.53 -0.74 -11.73
C GLY A 129 2.91 -0.70 -12.38
N LEU A 130 3.84 -1.59 -11.98
CA LEU A 130 5.19 -1.65 -12.52
C LEU A 130 5.24 -2.04 -14.00
N HIS A 131 4.18 -2.64 -14.52
CA HIS A 131 4.05 -3.00 -15.93
C HIS A 131 3.63 -1.84 -16.83
N PHE A 132 3.25 -0.70 -16.27
CA PHE A 132 2.88 0.50 -17.04
C PHE A 132 4.12 1.31 -17.39
N THR A 133 4.32 1.53 -18.69
CA THR A 133 5.36 2.42 -19.20
C THR A 133 4.75 3.73 -19.67
N PRO A 134 5.55 4.83 -19.82
CA PRO A 134 5.06 6.08 -20.38
C PRO A 134 4.40 5.90 -21.75
N GLU A 135 5.01 5.08 -22.62
CA GLU A 135 4.51 4.77 -23.96
C GLU A 135 3.16 4.07 -23.92
N LEU A 136 2.99 3.10 -22.97
CA LEU A 136 1.71 2.42 -22.79
C LEU A 136 0.62 3.40 -22.37
N LEU A 137 0.90 4.30 -21.41
CA LEU A 137 -0.07 5.31 -20.98
C LEU A 137 -0.46 6.27 -22.10
N VAL A 138 0.51 6.71 -22.93
CA VAL A 138 0.21 7.53 -24.11
C VAL A 138 -0.66 6.77 -25.12
N ASN A 139 -0.34 5.50 -25.39
CA ASN A 139 -1.12 4.67 -26.29
C ASN A 139 -2.56 4.43 -25.79
N LEU A 140 -2.75 4.20 -24.50
CA LEU A 140 -4.07 4.06 -23.89
C LEU A 140 -4.88 5.35 -24.02
N ARG A 141 -4.26 6.49 -23.72
CA ARG A 141 -4.90 7.80 -23.87
C ARG A 141 -5.32 8.07 -25.31
N ASN A 142 -4.48 7.75 -26.30
CA ASN A 142 -4.78 7.92 -27.71
C ASN A 142 -5.95 7.02 -28.18
N ARG A 143 -6.22 5.93 -27.45
CA ARG A 143 -7.38 5.04 -27.65
C ARG A 143 -8.63 5.46 -26.87
N GLY A 144 -8.63 6.63 -26.22
CA GLY A 144 -9.76 7.14 -25.45
C GLY A 144 -9.91 6.51 -24.07
N VAL A 145 -8.86 5.82 -23.56
CA VAL A 145 -8.83 5.31 -22.19
C VAL A 145 -8.26 6.39 -21.27
N GLN A 146 -8.95 6.68 -20.17
CA GLN A 146 -8.53 7.67 -19.20
C GLN A 146 -7.66 7.00 -18.11
N PHE A 147 -6.82 7.80 -17.43
CA PHE A 147 -5.97 7.36 -16.34
C PHE A 147 -6.00 8.35 -15.20
N ASP A 148 -6.13 7.84 -13.97
CA ASP A 148 -6.09 8.60 -12.73
C ASP A 148 -5.45 7.81 -11.61
N THR A 149 -5.24 8.44 -10.44
CA THR A 149 -4.58 7.81 -9.31
C THR A 149 -5.37 7.98 -8.01
N ALA A 150 -5.17 7.04 -7.12
CA ALA A 150 -5.51 7.09 -5.70
C ALA A 150 -4.27 6.68 -4.91
N THR A 151 -4.15 7.12 -3.66
CA THR A 151 -3.02 6.75 -2.81
C THR A 151 -3.46 5.76 -1.75
N LEU A 152 -2.69 4.67 -1.56
CA LEU A 152 -2.75 3.80 -0.41
C LEU A 152 -1.32 3.42 -0.02
N HIS A 153 -0.93 3.74 1.20
CA HIS A 153 0.38 3.37 1.72
C HIS A 153 0.35 1.94 2.22
N VAL A 154 0.97 1.06 1.43
CA VAL A 154 1.03 -0.38 1.73
C VAL A 154 1.92 -0.61 2.94
N GLY A 155 1.36 -1.25 3.97
CA GLY A 155 2.08 -1.75 5.14
C GLY A 155 2.64 -3.16 4.94
N LEU A 156 3.36 -3.66 5.95
CA LEU A 156 3.95 -5.01 5.90
C LEU A 156 2.94 -6.15 5.94
N ASP A 157 1.77 -5.89 6.48
CA ASP A 157 0.77 -6.94 6.71
C ASP A 157 0.18 -7.51 5.40
N THR A 158 0.35 -6.79 4.30
CA THR A 158 0.03 -7.27 2.95
C THR A 158 0.78 -8.57 2.59
N PHE A 159 1.90 -8.86 3.27
CA PHE A 159 2.69 -10.08 3.06
C PHE A 159 2.49 -11.14 4.14
N LYS A 160 1.68 -10.87 5.18
CA LYS A 160 1.36 -11.88 6.19
C LYS A 160 0.34 -12.87 5.65
N PRO A 161 0.53 -14.18 5.83
CA PRO A 161 -0.50 -15.16 5.54
C PRO A 161 -1.74 -14.93 6.40
N VAL A 162 -2.91 -15.21 5.86
CA VAL A 162 -4.15 -15.27 6.65
C VAL A 162 -4.06 -16.52 7.54
N GLU A 163 -3.97 -16.32 8.85
CA GLU A 163 -3.81 -17.41 9.85
C GLU A 163 -5.13 -17.82 10.50
N SER A 164 -6.19 -17.04 10.36
CA SER A 164 -7.51 -17.35 10.91
C SER A 164 -8.17 -18.54 10.20
N ALA A 165 -8.81 -19.40 10.96
CA ALA A 165 -9.52 -20.58 10.43
C ALA A 165 -10.79 -20.18 9.64
N GLN A 166 -11.38 -19.03 9.96
CA GLN A 166 -12.51 -18.43 9.26
C GLN A 166 -12.09 -17.07 8.73
N VAL A 167 -12.39 -16.82 7.45
CA VAL A 167 -11.96 -15.60 6.75
C VAL A 167 -12.58 -14.35 7.38
N GLU A 168 -13.81 -14.47 7.88
CA GLU A 168 -14.59 -13.40 8.53
C GLU A 168 -13.95 -12.93 9.86
N GLU A 169 -13.19 -13.81 10.52
CA GLU A 169 -12.51 -13.51 11.78
C GLU A 169 -11.13 -12.85 11.57
N HIS A 170 -10.69 -12.75 10.31
CA HIS A 170 -9.41 -12.14 10.01
C HIS A 170 -9.47 -10.63 10.20
N VAL A 171 -8.71 -10.11 11.16
CA VAL A 171 -8.55 -8.67 11.35
C VAL A 171 -7.48 -8.17 10.39
N ILE A 172 -7.94 -7.50 9.33
CA ILE A 172 -7.02 -6.82 8.41
C ILE A 172 -6.51 -5.53 9.05
N HIS A 173 -5.22 -5.29 8.96
CA HIS A 173 -4.64 -4.05 9.45
C HIS A 173 -5.11 -2.85 8.63
N THR A 174 -5.23 -1.71 9.31
CA THR A 174 -5.57 -0.45 8.67
C THR A 174 -4.38 0.10 7.90
N GLU A 175 -4.65 0.59 6.69
CA GLU A 175 -3.68 1.30 5.85
C GLU A 175 -4.21 2.68 5.55
N TRP A 176 -3.33 3.68 5.57
CA TRP A 176 -3.73 5.04 5.23
C TRP A 176 -3.91 5.18 3.73
N ALA A 177 -5.03 5.76 3.32
CA ALA A 177 -5.34 6.00 1.92
C ALA A 177 -6.03 7.34 1.70
N THR A 178 -5.99 7.81 0.45
CA THR A 178 -6.75 8.99 0.03
C THR A 178 -7.24 8.86 -1.41
N LEU A 179 -8.44 9.37 -1.64
CA LEU A 179 -9.03 9.60 -2.96
C LEU A 179 -9.35 11.08 -3.08
N SER A 180 -8.69 11.78 -4.00
CA SER A 180 -8.90 13.21 -4.19
C SER A 180 -10.32 13.52 -4.69
N ALA A 181 -10.84 14.71 -4.38
CA ALA A 181 -12.14 15.16 -4.90
C ALA A 181 -12.16 15.24 -6.45
N ALA A 182 -11.02 15.54 -7.07
CA ALA A 182 -10.90 15.56 -8.51
C ALA A 182 -11.01 14.15 -9.11
N THR A 183 -10.31 13.17 -8.54
CA THR A 183 -10.37 11.77 -8.97
C THR A 183 -11.75 11.18 -8.72
N ALA A 184 -12.36 11.42 -7.54
CA ALA A 184 -13.72 10.97 -7.23
C ALA A 184 -14.74 11.50 -8.25
N ARG A 185 -14.64 12.77 -8.63
CA ARG A 185 -15.50 13.35 -9.67
C ARG A 185 -15.31 12.66 -11.01
N ARG A 186 -14.07 12.45 -11.45
CA ARG A 186 -13.80 11.77 -12.73
C ARG A 186 -14.33 10.32 -12.75
N ILE A 187 -14.27 9.60 -11.63
CA ILE A 187 -14.83 8.27 -11.50
C ILE A 187 -16.36 8.32 -11.68
N ASN A 188 -17.03 9.24 -10.98
CA ASN A 188 -18.47 9.41 -11.08
C ASN A 188 -18.89 9.81 -12.51
N ASP A 189 -18.19 10.77 -13.13
CA ASP A 189 -18.46 11.22 -14.50
C ASP A 189 -18.25 10.09 -15.52
N ALA A 190 -17.18 9.32 -15.41
CA ALA A 190 -16.92 8.17 -16.26
C ALA A 190 -18.03 7.12 -16.14
N THR A 191 -18.49 6.85 -14.91
CA THR A 191 -19.59 5.92 -14.65
C THR A 191 -20.90 6.42 -15.29
N LEU A 192 -21.24 7.69 -15.12
CA LEU A 192 -22.45 8.29 -15.72
C LEU A 192 -22.40 8.28 -17.24
N ALA A 193 -21.20 8.37 -17.84
CA ALA A 193 -20.98 8.26 -19.28
C ALA A 193 -21.01 6.80 -19.80
N GLY A 194 -21.22 5.81 -18.93
CA GLY A 194 -21.23 4.37 -19.29
C GLY A 194 -19.84 3.75 -19.43
N GLY A 195 -18.77 4.43 -19.00
CA GLY A 195 -17.42 3.90 -18.92
C GLY A 195 -17.23 2.97 -17.72
N ARG A 196 -16.27 2.05 -17.82
CA ARG A 196 -15.92 1.13 -16.74
C ARG A 196 -14.79 1.70 -15.88
N ILE A 197 -14.84 1.42 -14.59
CA ILE A 197 -13.77 1.73 -13.65
C ILE A 197 -12.86 0.51 -13.53
N VAL A 198 -11.62 0.67 -13.98
CA VAL A 198 -10.62 -0.38 -14.04
C VAL A 198 -9.56 -0.12 -12.97
N ALA A 199 -9.56 -0.91 -11.90
CA ALA A 199 -8.56 -0.80 -10.86
C ALA A 199 -7.25 -1.49 -11.27
N VAL A 200 -6.13 -0.80 -11.09
CA VAL A 200 -4.78 -1.34 -11.30
C VAL A 200 -4.17 -1.71 -9.94
N GLY A 201 -4.19 -2.99 -9.62
CA GLY A 201 -3.77 -3.55 -8.35
C GLY A 201 -4.87 -3.65 -7.29
N THR A 202 -4.70 -4.59 -6.37
CA THR A 202 -5.64 -4.83 -5.26
C THR A 202 -5.71 -3.65 -4.28
N THR A 203 -4.64 -2.88 -4.15
CA THR A 203 -4.61 -1.65 -3.35
C THR A 203 -5.54 -0.57 -3.91
N ALA A 204 -5.59 -0.41 -5.24
CA ALA A 204 -6.54 0.49 -5.89
C ALA A 204 -7.99 0.01 -5.68
N VAL A 205 -8.26 -1.30 -5.80
CA VAL A 205 -9.58 -1.88 -5.48
C VAL A 205 -9.98 -1.51 -4.05
N ARG A 206 -9.12 -1.77 -3.08
CA ARG A 206 -9.42 -1.52 -1.66
C ARG A 206 -9.75 -0.04 -1.39
N THR A 207 -8.98 0.87 -2.00
CA THR A 207 -9.21 2.32 -1.87
C THR A 207 -10.54 2.73 -2.51
N LEU A 208 -10.83 2.26 -3.70
CA LEU A 208 -12.06 2.62 -4.43
C LEU A 208 -13.32 2.06 -3.76
N GLU A 209 -13.29 0.81 -3.31
CA GLU A 209 -14.41 0.20 -2.61
C GLU A 209 -14.66 0.84 -1.24
N TRP A 210 -13.60 1.28 -0.54
CA TRP A 210 -13.74 2.08 0.67
C TRP A 210 -14.36 3.45 0.38
N ALA A 211 -13.95 4.12 -0.68
CA ALA A 211 -14.52 5.38 -1.14
C ALA A 211 -16.01 5.24 -1.51
N ALA A 212 -16.41 4.09 -2.06
CA ALA A 212 -17.82 3.78 -2.34
C ALA A 212 -18.63 3.62 -1.04
N THR A 213 -18.07 3.00 -0.02
CA THR A 213 -18.70 2.87 1.30
C THR A 213 -18.99 4.24 1.90
N GLY A 214 -18.00 5.16 1.89
CA GLY A 214 -18.17 6.52 2.38
C GLY A 214 -19.18 7.34 1.59
N ALA A 215 -19.22 7.20 0.27
CA ALA A 215 -20.15 7.92 -0.60
C ALA A 215 -21.60 7.52 -0.35
N GLN A 216 -21.85 6.27 -0.07
CA GLN A 216 -23.18 5.69 -0.02
C GLN A 216 -23.73 5.55 1.40
N GLY A 217 -22.89 5.76 2.42
CA GLY A 217 -23.27 5.60 3.82
C GLY A 217 -23.76 4.19 4.17
N ILE A 218 -23.37 3.20 3.39
CA ILE A 218 -23.88 1.83 3.42
C ILE A 218 -22.73 0.89 3.79
N ASP A 219 -23.05 -0.15 4.54
CA ASP A 219 -22.14 -1.26 4.80
C ASP A 219 -21.58 -1.80 3.47
N PRO A 220 -20.27 -2.07 3.36
CA PRO A 220 -19.65 -2.61 2.16
C PRO A 220 -20.26 -3.93 1.69
N TYR A 221 -21.02 -4.61 2.52
CA TYR A 221 -21.75 -5.84 2.18
C TYR A 221 -23.23 -5.60 1.82
N ASP A 222 -23.74 -4.38 1.93
CA ASP A 222 -25.09 -4.02 1.49
C ASP A 222 -25.17 -3.97 -0.04
N THR A 223 -26.35 -4.28 -0.56
CA THR A 223 -26.59 -4.44 -2.00
C THR A 223 -27.14 -3.17 -2.67
N GLN A 224 -27.45 -2.14 -1.90
CA GLN A 224 -28.05 -0.92 -2.42
C GLN A 224 -26.95 0.08 -2.83
N ALA A 225 -26.70 0.20 -4.13
CA ALA A 225 -25.77 1.18 -4.67
C ALA A 225 -26.48 2.45 -5.10
N CYS A 226 -25.93 3.62 -4.76
CA CYS A 226 -26.39 4.88 -5.34
C CYS A 226 -25.84 5.03 -6.77
N PRO A 227 -26.71 5.07 -7.81
CA PRO A 227 -26.24 5.11 -9.19
C PRO A 227 -25.61 6.46 -9.58
N TRP A 228 -25.85 7.53 -8.81
CA TRP A 228 -25.42 8.89 -9.14
C TRP A 228 -24.09 9.29 -8.53
N GLN A 229 -23.69 8.65 -7.45
CA GLN A 229 -22.45 8.93 -6.76
C GLN A 229 -21.80 7.59 -6.35
N ARG A 230 -20.93 7.09 -7.20
CA ARG A 230 -20.28 5.79 -7.02
C ARG A 230 -19.24 5.83 -5.90
N VAL A 231 -18.47 6.94 -5.84
CA VAL A 231 -17.42 7.16 -4.83
C VAL A 231 -17.45 8.59 -4.30
N ALA A 232 -16.94 8.80 -3.07
CA ALA A 232 -16.65 10.10 -2.51
C ALA A 232 -15.16 10.27 -2.23
N ALA A 233 -14.70 11.53 -2.22
CA ALA A 233 -13.36 11.84 -1.75
C ALA A 233 -13.22 11.51 -0.27
N PHE A 234 -12.06 11.00 0.13
CA PHE A 234 -11.72 10.75 1.53
C PHE A 234 -10.22 10.78 1.74
N GLU A 235 -9.83 10.92 3.00
CA GLU A 235 -8.47 10.77 3.49
C GLU A 235 -8.53 10.12 4.87
N GLY A 236 -7.78 9.06 5.11
CA GLY A 236 -7.74 8.38 6.40
C GLY A 236 -7.46 6.90 6.32
N ASP A 237 -7.67 6.23 7.44
CA ASP A 237 -7.43 4.80 7.61
C ASP A 237 -8.51 3.95 6.93
N VAL A 238 -8.08 2.97 6.15
CA VAL A 238 -8.93 1.98 5.45
C VAL A 238 -8.79 0.64 6.13
N SER A 239 -9.90 0.10 6.63
CA SER A 239 -9.97 -1.22 7.28
C SER A 239 -10.79 -2.24 6.48
N LEU A 240 -11.11 -1.94 5.22
CA LEU A 240 -11.89 -2.83 4.37
C LEU A 240 -11.13 -4.12 4.08
N PHE A 241 -11.75 -5.27 4.38
CA PHE A 241 -11.31 -6.59 3.97
C PHE A 241 -12.30 -7.17 2.96
N ILE A 242 -11.82 -7.49 1.77
CA ILE A 242 -12.62 -8.06 0.68
C ILE A 242 -12.41 -9.57 0.66
N TYR A 243 -13.49 -10.34 0.85
CA TYR A 243 -13.49 -11.81 0.85
C TYR A 243 -14.70 -12.35 0.03
N PRO A 244 -14.78 -13.66 -0.23
CA PRO A 244 -15.86 -14.23 -1.03
C PRO A 244 -17.25 -13.83 -0.54
N GLY A 245 -18.11 -13.38 -1.45
CA GLY A 245 -19.42 -12.80 -1.16
C GLY A 245 -19.48 -11.28 -1.21
N TYR A 246 -18.32 -10.59 -1.19
CA TYR A 246 -18.26 -9.14 -1.36
C TYR A 246 -18.84 -8.70 -2.72
N ARG A 247 -19.65 -7.66 -2.72
CA ARG A 247 -20.22 -7.08 -3.94
C ARG A 247 -19.53 -5.77 -4.26
N PHE A 248 -18.78 -5.79 -5.37
CA PHE A 248 -18.08 -4.60 -5.85
C PHE A 248 -19.05 -3.51 -6.28
N ARG A 249 -18.79 -2.27 -5.85
CA ARG A 249 -19.63 -1.11 -6.10
C ARG A 249 -18.91 -0.02 -6.90
N ALA A 250 -17.60 0.08 -6.75
CA ALA A 250 -16.77 1.07 -7.42
C ALA A 250 -15.97 0.49 -8.59
N VAL A 251 -15.63 -0.79 -8.56
CA VAL A 251 -14.72 -1.41 -9.52
C VAL A 251 -15.45 -2.38 -10.43
N ASP A 252 -15.29 -2.22 -11.73
CA ASP A 252 -15.86 -3.10 -12.75
C ASP A 252 -14.85 -4.12 -13.26
N VAL A 253 -13.55 -3.76 -13.29
CA VAL A 253 -12.48 -4.60 -13.81
C VAL A 253 -11.24 -4.45 -12.94
N LEU A 254 -10.56 -5.55 -12.66
CA LEU A 254 -9.28 -5.58 -11.95
C LEU A 254 -8.15 -6.03 -12.88
N ILE A 255 -7.10 -5.21 -12.97
CA ILE A 255 -5.80 -5.61 -13.51
C ILE A 255 -4.89 -5.86 -12.31
N THR A 256 -4.42 -7.09 -12.13
CA THR A 256 -3.59 -7.45 -10.98
C THR A 256 -2.37 -8.26 -11.39
N ASN A 257 -1.41 -8.32 -10.49
CA ASN A 257 -0.24 -9.17 -10.63
C ASN A 257 -0.40 -10.45 -9.81
N PHE A 258 0.31 -11.52 -10.18
CA PHE A 258 0.35 -12.75 -9.40
C PHE A 258 1.52 -12.72 -8.43
N HIS A 259 1.21 -12.91 -7.14
CA HIS A 259 2.22 -13.09 -6.11
C HIS A 259 2.49 -14.60 -5.95
N PRO A 260 3.71 -15.10 -6.25
CA PRO A 260 4.00 -16.54 -6.35
C PRO A 260 3.63 -17.35 -5.12
N VAL A 261 3.71 -16.73 -3.94
CA VAL A 261 3.47 -17.43 -2.65
C VAL A 261 1.99 -17.66 -2.38
N SER A 262 1.11 -16.73 -2.82
CA SER A 262 -0.31 -16.76 -2.45
C SER A 262 -1.23 -17.34 -3.53
N TYR A 263 -0.80 -17.37 -4.80
CA TYR A 263 -1.68 -17.66 -5.94
C TYR A 263 -1.12 -18.72 -6.90
N THR A 264 -0.17 -19.56 -6.46
CA THR A 264 0.44 -20.59 -7.33
C THR A 264 -0.60 -21.55 -7.90
N HIS A 265 -1.65 -21.85 -7.16
CA HIS A 265 -2.74 -22.72 -7.59
C HIS A 265 -3.69 -22.04 -8.61
N LEU A 266 -3.84 -20.71 -8.61
CA LEU A 266 -4.68 -19.99 -9.57
C LEU A 266 -4.07 -19.96 -10.97
N ARG A 267 -2.73 -19.98 -11.09
CA ARG A 267 -2.05 -20.02 -12.38
C ARG A 267 -2.42 -21.22 -13.25
N ALA A 268 -2.76 -22.33 -12.63
CA ALA A 268 -3.15 -23.55 -13.34
C ALA A 268 -4.52 -23.42 -14.01
N HIS A 269 -5.38 -22.50 -13.57
CA HIS A 269 -6.74 -22.34 -14.10
C HIS A 269 -6.86 -21.23 -15.14
N GLU A 270 -5.91 -20.28 -15.19
CA GLU A 270 -5.97 -19.13 -16.11
C GLU A 270 -5.36 -19.42 -17.49
N THR A 271 -4.58 -20.47 -17.64
CA THR A 271 -4.00 -20.89 -18.93
C THR A 271 -4.96 -21.66 -19.81
N VAL A 272 -6.24 -21.75 -19.44
CA VAL A 272 -7.27 -22.52 -20.15
C VAL A 272 -8.32 -21.63 -20.83
N LEU A 273 -8.05 -20.32 -20.97
CA LEU A 273 -8.90 -19.41 -21.74
C LEU A 273 -8.28 -19.05 -23.07
#